data_dcf8e13c117e3aafcb57a554f2a4e7a1
#
_entry.id   dcf8e13c117e3aafcb57a554f2a4e7a1
#
_cell.length_a   1.000
_cell.length_b   1.000
_cell.length_c   1.000
_cell.angle_alpha   90.00
_cell.angle_beta   90.00
_cell.angle_gamma   90.00
#
_symmetry.space_group_name_H-M   'P 1'
#
loop_
_entity.id
_entity.type
_entity.pdbx_description
1 polymer ?
#
loop_
_entity_poly.entity_id
_entity_poly.type
_entity_poly.pdbx_seq_one_letter_code
_entity_poly.pdbx_strand_id
1 'polypeptide(L)'
;MPEAVIVSTARSPIGRAVKGSLATMRPDDLAAQMVRAALDKVPALDPRDVADLMIGCGQPGGEAAYNIGRAVAVELGYDFMPGTTVNRYCSSSLQTTRMAFHAIKAGEGDVFISAGVETVSRFGVGAADGAPNSKNSLFDEAQARTLKQAEGATEWHDPREDGVLPDVYIAMGQTAENVVLHTGISREDQDHWGVRSQNKAEEAINAGFFEREIVPVTLPDGTVVSKDDGPRAGTTYEKISQLQP
;
A
#
# COMPACT_ATOMS: atom_id res chain seq x y z
N MET A 1 26.57 -17.46 5.90
CA MET A 1 25.52 -16.47 6.25
C MET A 1 24.17 -17.19 6.15
N PRO A 2 23.27 -17.00 7.07
CA PRO A 2 21.96 -17.65 7.02
C PRO A 2 21.23 -17.27 5.72
N GLU A 3 20.38 -18.15 5.23
CA GLU A 3 19.50 -17.88 4.11
C GLU A 3 18.14 -17.41 4.65
N ALA A 4 17.60 -16.33 4.09
CA ALA A 4 16.28 -15.83 4.45
C ALA A 4 15.25 -16.37 3.44
N VAL A 5 14.19 -16.99 3.95
CA VAL A 5 13.11 -17.60 3.15
C VAL A 5 11.76 -17.11 3.64
N ILE A 6 10.77 -17.09 2.73
CA ILE A 6 9.38 -16.80 3.09
C ILE A 6 8.68 -18.14 3.34
N VAL A 7 8.16 -18.33 4.56
CA VAL A 7 7.53 -19.59 4.99
C VAL A 7 6.00 -19.49 5.05
N SER A 8 5.44 -18.29 5.13
CA SER A 8 3.99 -18.07 5.16
C SER A 8 3.64 -16.74 4.53
N THR A 9 2.49 -16.68 3.88
CA THR A 9 1.90 -15.46 3.32
C THR A 9 0.40 -15.42 3.55
N ALA A 10 -0.13 -14.21 3.77
CA ALA A 10 -1.55 -13.94 3.84
C ALA A 10 -1.83 -12.55 3.28
N ARG A 11 -2.96 -12.35 2.61
CA ARG A 11 -3.48 -11.03 2.29
C ARG A 11 -4.99 -10.95 2.49
N SER A 12 -5.46 -9.78 2.82
CA SER A 12 -6.88 -9.47 2.81
C SER A 12 -7.42 -9.36 1.39
N PRO A 13 -8.74 -9.38 1.18
CA PRO A 13 -9.34 -8.75 0.03
C PRO A 13 -8.89 -7.27 -0.06
N ILE A 14 -8.85 -6.72 -1.26
CA ILE A 14 -8.60 -5.29 -1.49
C ILE A 14 -9.94 -4.58 -1.62
N GLY A 15 -10.30 -3.80 -0.59
CA GLY A 15 -11.47 -2.96 -0.60
C GLY A 15 -11.25 -1.68 -1.42
N ARG A 16 -12.26 -1.27 -2.20
CA ARG A 16 -12.21 0.02 -2.88
C ARG A 16 -12.39 1.17 -1.88
N ALA A 17 -11.55 2.19 -1.99
CA ALA A 17 -11.61 3.36 -1.13
C ALA A 17 -13.01 3.99 -1.10
N VAL A 18 -13.44 4.47 0.05
CA VAL A 18 -14.68 5.20 0.36
C VAL A 18 -15.96 4.36 0.23
N LYS A 19 -16.11 3.56 -0.83
CA LYS A 19 -17.35 2.84 -1.17
C LYS A 19 -17.18 1.31 -1.19
N GLY A 20 -16.01 0.81 -0.82
CA GLY A 20 -15.72 -0.63 -0.87
C GLY A 20 -16.13 -1.38 0.38
N SER A 21 -16.02 -2.69 0.28
CA SER A 21 -16.42 -3.66 1.32
C SER A 21 -15.65 -3.50 2.64
N LEU A 22 -14.43 -2.96 2.61
CA LEU A 22 -13.58 -2.74 3.78
C LEU A 22 -13.53 -1.27 4.25
N ALA A 23 -14.42 -0.39 3.76
CA ALA A 23 -14.37 1.05 4.03
C ALA A 23 -14.45 1.42 5.52
N THR A 24 -15.09 0.58 6.35
CA THR A 24 -15.26 0.78 7.80
C THR A 24 -14.19 0.08 8.64
N MET A 25 -13.35 -0.75 8.01
CA MET A 25 -12.35 -1.56 8.71
C MET A 25 -11.20 -0.69 9.22
N ARG A 26 -10.85 -0.82 10.51
CA ARG A 26 -9.70 -0.15 11.10
C ARG A 26 -8.38 -0.78 10.60
N PRO A 27 -7.30 0.01 10.50
CA PRO A 27 -6.02 -0.53 10.01
C PRO A 27 -5.38 -1.55 10.96
N ASP A 28 -5.49 -1.34 12.26
CA ASP A 28 -5.01 -2.25 13.29
C ASP A 28 -5.74 -3.60 13.26
N ASP A 29 -7.08 -3.59 13.31
CA ASP A 29 -7.92 -4.80 13.23
C ASP A 29 -7.66 -5.59 11.93
N LEU A 30 -7.49 -4.88 10.80
CA LEU A 30 -7.19 -5.53 9.51
C LEU A 30 -5.82 -6.21 9.52
N ALA A 31 -4.80 -5.49 10.01
CA ALA A 31 -3.45 -6.02 10.09
C ALA A 31 -3.38 -7.20 11.07
N ALA A 32 -4.05 -7.11 12.22
CA ALA A 32 -4.11 -8.19 13.21
C ALA A 32 -4.70 -9.49 12.62
N GLN A 33 -5.80 -9.40 11.87
CA GLN A 33 -6.38 -10.56 11.20
C GLN A 33 -5.40 -11.21 10.21
N MET A 34 -4.65 -10.42 9.44
CA MET A 34 -3.69 -10.95 8.47
C MET A 34 -2.45 -11.55 9.15
N VAL A 35 -1.94 -10.92 10.20
CA VAL A 35 -0.81 -11.46 10.99
C VAL A 35 -1.21 -12.80 11.62
N ARG A 36 -2.38 -12.86 12.23
CA ARG A 36 -2.91 -14.12 12.80
C ARG A 36 -3.02 -15.21 11.72
N ALA A 37 -3.61 -14.90 10.58
CA ALA A 37 -3.77 -15.85 9.49
C ALA A 37 -2.43 -16.33 8.91
N ALA A 38 -1.40 -15.50 8.93
CA ALA A 38 -0.06 -15.93 8.52
C ALA A 38 0.58 -16.87 9.55
N LEU A 39 0.41 -16.59 10.85
CA LEU A 39 0.90 -17.43 11.95
C LEU A 39 0.16 -18.78 12.00
N ASP A 40 -1.14 -18.80 11.79
CA ASP A 40 -1.97 -20.02 11.81
C ASP A 40 -1.52 -21.05 10.74
N LYS A 41 -0.87 -20.60 9.67
CA LYS A 41 -0.28 -21.46 8.64
C LYS A 41 1.02 -22.12 9.06
N VAL A 42 1.62 -21.68 10.18
CA VAL A 42 2.88 -22.20 10.72
C VAL A 42 2.70 -22.58 12.20
N PRO A 43 1.84 -23.57 12.52
CA PRO A 43 1.43 -23.88 13.89
C PRO A 43 2.58 -24.41 14.79
N ALA A 44 3.71 -24.74 14.20
CA ALA A 44 4.90 -25.15 14.94
C ALA A 44 5.75 -23.94 15.44
N LEU A 45 5.49 -22.74 14.94
CA LEU A 45 6.18 -21.53 15.38
C LEU A 45 5.60 -21.01 16.69
N ASP A 46 6.41 -20.89 17.72
CA ASP A 46 6.03 -20.11 18.92
C ASP A 46 6.13 -18.61 18.56
N PRO A 47 5.07 -17.83 18.75
CA PRO A 47 5.13 -16.38 18.54
C PRO A 47 6.23 -15.66 19.34
N ARG A 48 6.75 -16.28 20.41
CA ARG A 48 7.90 -15.78 21.18
C ARG A 48 9.22 -15.81 20.41
N ASP A 49 9.31 -16.66 19.40
CA ASP A 49 10.49 -16.73 18.53
C ASP A 49 10.53 -15.64 17.47
N VAL A 50 9.45 -14.87 17.33
CA VAL A 50 9.39 -13.73 16.40
C VAL A 50 10.16 -12.55 16.99
N ALA A 51 11.23 -12.17 16.33
CA ALA A 51 12.12 -11.10 16.79
C ALA A 51 11.49 -9.70 16.63
N ASP A 52 10.70 -9.46 15.58
CA ASP A 52 9.99 -8.19 15.38
C ASP A 52 8.79 -8.35 14.42
N LEU A 53 7.73 -7.58 14.68
CA LEU A 53 6.59 -7.34 13.79
C LEU A 53 6.77 -5.99 13.10
N MET A 54 7.18 -6.01 11.83
CA MET A 54 7.42 -4.82 11.03
C MET A 54 6.21 -4.55 10.12
N ILE A 55 5.47 -3.46 10.37
CA ILE A 55 4.33 -3.06 9.55
C ILE A 55 4.65 -1.85 8.69
N GLY A 56 4.57 -2.02 7.38
CA GLY A 56 4.62 -0.94 6.41
C GLY A 56 3.29 -0.19 6.37
N CYS A 57 3.34 1.14 6.53
CA CYS A 57 2.19 2.01 6.37
C CYS A 57 2.63 3.29 5.67
N GLY A 58 2.02 3.59 4.53
CA GLY A 58 2.39 4.74 3.69
C GLY A 58 1.98 6.07 4.30
N GLN A 59 0.88 6.09 5.03
CA GLN A 59 0.39 7.26 5.74
C GLN A 59 0.09 6.91 7.21
N PRO A 60 1.13 6.79 8.05
CA PRO A 60 1.00 6.35 9.44
C PRO A 60 0.48 7.48 10.34
N GLY A 61 -0.65 8.07 9.97
CA GLY A 61 -1.36 9.10 10.73
C GLY A 61 -2.67 8.60 11.31
N GLY A 62 -3.35 9.41 12.11
CA GLY A 62 -4.66 9.08 12.68
C GLY A 62 -4.65 7.75 13.44
N GLU A 63 -5.47 6.80 13.04
CA GLU A 63 -5.58 5.49 13.68
C GLU A 63 -4.31 4.63 13.54
N ALA A 64 -3.48 4.90 12.53
CA ALA A 64 -2.20 4.20 12.32
C ALA A 64 -0.99 4.92 12.97
N ALA A 65 -1.19 6.05 13.67
CA ALA A 65 -0.10 6.92 14.13
C ALA A 65 0.69 6.37 15.33
N TYR A 66 0.10 5.51 16.14
CA TYR A 66 0.68 5.08 17.43
C TYR A 66 1.57 3.85 17.33
N ASN A 67 2.47 3.81 16.35
CA ASN A 67 3.27 2.62 16.05
C ASN A 67 2.38 1.39 15.83
N ILE A 68 1.68 1.37 14.69
CA ILE A 68 0.70 0.33 14.38
C ILE A 68 1.29 -1.10 14.48
N GLY A 69 2.60 -1.28 14.23
CA GLY A 69 3.27 -2.56 14.43
C GLY A 69 3.17 -3.03 15.88
N ARG A 70 3.42 -2.14 16.83
CA ARG A 70 3.29 -2.46 18.25
C ARG A 70 1.83 -2.61 18.69
N ALA A 71 0.93 -1.75 18.18
CA ALA A 71 -0.49 -1.83 18.49
C ALA A 71 -1.07 -3.19 18.10
N VAL A 72 -0.76 -3.66 16.90
CA VAL A 72 -1.18 -4.97 16.38
C VAL A 72 -0.62 -6.12 17.20
N ALA A 73 0.66 -6.08 17.61
CA ALA A 73 1.24 -7.11 18.45
C ALA A 73 0.48 -7.25 19.80
N VAL A 74 0.13 -6.12 20.41
CA VAL A 74 -0.65 -6.10 21.67
C VAL A 74 -2.09 -6.58 21.45
N GLU A 75 -2.74 -6.16 20.38
CA GLU A 75 -4.10 -6.60 20.01
C GLU A 75 -4.17 -8.13 19.82
N LEU A 76 -3.12 -8.71 19.27
CA LEU A 76 -2.98 -10.17 19.12
C LEU A 76 -2.72 -10.91 20.45
N GLY A 77 -2.48 -10.19 21.55
CA GLY A 77 -2.10 -10.75 22.84
C GLY A 77 -0.61 -11.07 22.95
N TYR A 78 0.22 -10.54 22.06
CA TYR A 78 1.67 -10.75 22.03
C TYR A 78 2.41 -9.53 22.59
N ASP A 79 2.15 -9.19 23.85
CA ASP A 79 2.76 -8.03 24.55
C ASP A 79 4.29 -8.14 24.70
N PHE A 80 4.83 -9.32 24.54
CA PHE A 80 6.28 -9.60 24.51
C PHE A 80 6.92 -9.29 23.14
N MET A 81 6.13 -9.23 22.04
CA MET A 81 6.65 -9.07 20.69
C MET A 81 6.91 -7.60 20.39
N PRO A 82 8.15 -7.21 20.00
CA PRO A 82 8.42 -5.87 19.51
C PRO A 82 7.59 -5.57 18.26
N GLY A 83 7.39 -4.29 17.98
CA GLY A 83 6.72 -3.89 16.74
C GLY A 83 7.21 -2.54 16.27
N THR A 84 7.35 -2.40 14.95
CA THR A 84 7.75 -1.14 14.32
C THR A 84 6.84 -0.78 13.14
N THR A 85 6.72 0.52 12.90
CA THR A 85 6.02 1.06 11.72
C THR A 85 7.03 1.68 10.78
N VAL A 86 6.97 1.29 9.51
CA VAL A 86 7.90 1.73 8.47
C VAL A 86 7.16 2.48 7.39
N ASN A 87 7.61 3.68 7.06
CA ASN A 87 7.07 4.46 5.95
C ASN A 87 8.08 4.59 4.80
N ARG A 88 7.68 4.13 3.64
CA ARG A 88 8.26 4.42 2.32
C ARG A 88 7.13 4.53 1.30
N TYR A 89 6.03 5.18 1.69
CA TYR A 89 4.79 5.28 0.91
C TYR A 89 4.37 3.92 0.35
N CYS A 90 4.02 3.82 -0.94
CA CYS A 90 3.56 2.59 -1.58
C CYS A 90 4.57 1.41 -1.50
N SER A 91 5.84 1.65 -1.17
CA SER A 91 6.88 0.63 -1.00
C SER A 91 7.11 0.24 0.46
N SER A 92 6.25 0.66 1.40
CA SER A 92 6.48 0.46 2.84
C SER A 92 6.61 -1.02 3.21
N SER A 93 5.72 -1.89 2.73
CA SER A 93 5.79 -3.32 3.02
C SER A 93 6.92 -4.05 2.29
N LEU A 94 7.36 -3.56 1.14
CA LEU A 94 8.60 -4.04 0.53
C LEU A 94 9.82 -3.64 1.36
N GLN A 95 9.80 -2.45 1.97
CA GLN A 95 10.87 -2.01 2.87
C GLN A 95 10.91 -2.86 4.15
N THR A 96 9.77 -3.25 4.74
CA THR A 96 9.76 -4.15 5.90
C THR A 96 10.33 -5.53 5.55
N THR A 97 9.98 -6.07 4.38
CA THR A 97 10.55 -7.32 3.86
C THR A 97 12.06 -7.22 3.68
N ARG A 98 12.55 -6.10 3.14
CA ARG A 98 13.98 -5.84 2.99
C ARG A 98 14.69 -5.75 4.35
N MET A 99 14.06 -5.12 5.34
CA MET A 99 14.62 -5.02 6.71
C MET A 99 14.71 -6.39 7.35
N ALA A 100 13.65 -7.19 7.31
CA ALA A 100 13.64 -8.56 7.82
C ALA A 100 14.74 -9.43 7.16
N PHE A 101 14.87 -9.35 5.83
CA PHE A 101 15.94 -10.02 5.10
C PHE A 101 17.33 -9.63 5.62
N HIS A 102 17.59 -8.33 5.80
CA HIS A 102 18.90 -7.86 6.28
C HIS A 102 19.15 -8.24 7.73
N ALA A 103 18.13 -8.18 8.60
CA ALA A 103 18.25 -8.58 10.00
C ALA A 103 18.64 -10.07 10.13
N ILE A 104 17.98 -10.96 9.36
CA ILE A 104 18.35 -12.39 9.31
C ILE A 104 19.79 -12.56 8.80
N LYS A 105 20.18 -11.85 7.74
CA LYS A 105 21.55 -11.93 7.21
C LYS A 105 22.60 -11.41 8.18
N ALA A 106 22.26 -10.43 9.01
CA ALA A 106 23.12 -9.86 10.05
C ALA A 106 23.19 -10.71 11.33
N GLY A 107 22.26 -11.67 11.49
CA GLY A 107 22.16 -12.50 12.70
C GLY A 107 21.46 -11.80 13.87
N GLU A 108 20.62 -10.79 13.60
CA GLU A 108 19.84 -10.09 14.64
C GLU A 108 18.65 -10.91 15.13
N GLY A 109 18.23 -11.92 14.39
CA GLY A 109 17.14 -12.82 14.70
C GLY A 109 16.88 -13.78 13.54
N ASP A 110 16.08 -14.82 13.80
CA ASP A 110 15.80 -15.88 12.84
C ASP A 110 14.40 -15.77 12.22
N VAL A 111 13.45 -15.16 12.91
CA VAL A 111 12.05 -15.07 12.48
C VAL A 111 11.54 -13.63 12.61
N PHE A 112 10.95 -13.15 11.55
CA PHE A 112 10.34 -11.81 11.47
C PHE A 112 8.98 -11.88 10.79
N ILE A 113 8.06 -11.02 11.19
CA ILE A 113 6.80 -10.78 10.49
C ILE A 113 6.93 -9.46 9.72
N SER A 114 6.87 -9.55 8.40
CA SER A 114 6.83 -8.40 7.49
C SER A 114 5.41 -8.23 6.95
N ALA A 115 4.73 -7.18 7.36
CA ALA A 115 3.36 -6.89 6.97
C ALA A 115 3.23 -5.48 6.39
N GLY A 116 2.04 -5.16 5.90
CA GLY A 116 1.68 -3.82 5.46
C GLY A 116 0.18 -3.62 5.51
N VAL A 117 -0.25 -2.40 5.80
CA VAL A 117 -1.66 -2.03 5.86
C VAL A 117 -1.87 -0.57 5.44
N GLU A 118 -2.99 -0.34 4.73
CA GLU A 118 -3.43 0.99 4.35
C GLU A 118 -4.96 1.03 4.31
N THR A 119 -5.57 1.97 5.02
CA THR A 119 -7.03 2.14 5.04
C THR A 119 -7.41 3.54 4.58
N VAL A 120 -7.28 3.79 3.27
CA VAL A 120 -7.49 5.10 2.63
C VAL A 120 -8.86 5.70 2.96
N SER A 121 -9.90 4.88 3.07
CA SER A 121 -11.26 5.31 3.45
C SER A 121 -11.31 6.01 4.81
N ARG A 122 -10.33 5.78 5.68
CA ARG A 122 -10.29 6.28 7.06
C ARG A 122 -9.24 7.38 7.28
N PHE A 123 -8.56 7.85 6.25
CA PHE A 123 -7.57 8.92 6.36
C PHE A 123 -8.12 10.21 6.96
N GLY A 124 -9.40 10.51 6.76
CA GLY A 124 -10.09 11.62 7.40
C GLY A 124 -10.24 11.50 8.92
N VAL A 125 -10.07 10.28 9.46
CA VAL A 125 -10.10 10.02 10.90
C VAL A 125 -8.70 10.28 11.46
N GLY A 126 -8.48 11.50 11.97
CA GLY A 126 -7.20 11.87 12.59
C GLY A 126 -6.18 12.52 11.64
N ALA A 127 -6.61 12.95 10.44
CA ALA A 127 -5.81 13.72 9.49
C ALA A 127 -4.40 13.15 9.24
N ALA A 128 -4.33 12.02 8.54
CA ALA A 128 -3.07 11.35 8.22
C ALA A 128 -2.14 12.29 7.44
N ASP A 129 -2.48 12.61 6.19
CA ASP A 129 -1.80 13.61 5.38
C ASP A 129 -2.72 14.82 5.14
N GLY A 130 -2.13 16.00 4.93
CA GLY A 130 -2.88 17.19 4.59
C GLY A 130 -3.44 17.96 5.80
N ALA A 131 -2.93 17.73 6.99
CA ALA A 131 -3.21 18.61 8.13
C ALA A 131 -2.86 20.08 7.78
N PRO A 132 -3.64 21.06 8.22
CA PRO A 132 -3.33 22.48 7.96
C PRO A 132 -1.91 22.83 8.39
N ASN A 133 -1.18 23.54 7.53
CA ASN A 133 0.21 23.95 7.76
C ASN A 133 1.23 22.82 7.95
N SER A 134 0.95 21.63 7.46
CA SER A 134 1.88 20.49 7.54
C SER A 134 2.98 20.52 6.47
N LYS A 135 2.81 21.30 5.40
CA LYS A 135 3.80 21.44 4.33
C LYS A 135 4.86 22.48 4.69
N ASN A 136 6.10 22.19 4.35
CA ASN A 136 7.21 23.12 4.53
C ASN A 136 7.21 24.17 3.41
N SER A 137 7.17 25.44 3.76
CA SER A 137 7.18 26.58 2.80
C SER A 137 8.43 26.65 1.92
N LEU A 138 9.50 25.94 2.28
CA LEU A 138 10.68 25.77 1.40
C LEU A 138 10.30 25.21 0.01
N PHE A 139 9.20 24.48 -0.08
CA PHE A 139 8.74 23.84 -1.32
C PHE A 139 7.61 24.61 -2.02
N ASP A 140 7.24 25.82 -1.58
CA ASP A 140 6.13 26.58 -2.17
C ASP A 140 6.35 26.89 -3.64
N GLU A 141 7.58 27.29 -4.02
CA GLU A 141 7.93 27.52 -5.43
C GLU A 141 7.88 26.23 -6.27
N ALA A 142 8.29 25.12 -5.68
CA ALA A 142 8.21 23.81 -6.35
C ALA A 142 6.75 23.41 -6.58
N GLN A 143 5.88 23.58 -5.60
CA GLN A 143 4.44 23.32 -5.75
C GLN A 143 3.80 24.25 -6.78
N ALA A 144 4.18 25.54 -6.80
CA ALA A 144 3.68 26.49 -7.79
C ALA A 144 4.07 26.08 -9.23
N ARG A 145 5.28 25.58 -9.45
CA ARG A 145 5.70 25.03 -10.75
C ARG A 145 4.86 23.81 -11.14
N THR A 146 4.63 22.88 -10.23
CA THR A 146 3.78 21.71 -10.46
C THR A 146 2.37 22.10 -10.87
N LEU A 147 1.75 23.06 -10.17
CA LEU A 147 0.40 23.53 -10.48
C LEU A 147 0.35 24.18 -11.88
N LYS A 148 1.32 25.03 -12.19
CA LYS A 148 1.42 25.68 -13.50
C LYS A 148 1.59 24.64 -14.63
N GLN A 149 2.37 23.59 -14.37
CA GLN A 149 2.57 22.50 -15.33
C GLN A 149 1.28 21.71 -15.57
N ALA A 150 0.47 21.49 -14.53
CA ALA A 150 -0.83 20.82 -14.62
C ALA A 150 -1.86 21.58 -15.47
N GLU A 151 -1.67 22.89 -15.72
CA GLU A 151 -2.57 23.72 -16.55
C GLU A 151 -2.42 23.50 -18.05
N GLY A 152 -1.54 22.59 -18.49
CA GLY A 152 -1.43 22.22 -19.91
C GLY A 152 -0.01 22.29 -20.48
N ALA A 153 0.98 21.88 -19.71
CA ALA A 153 2.34 21.74 -20.23
C ALA A 153 2.40 20.65 -21.32
N THR A 154 3.22 20.89 -22.35
CA THR A 154 3.47 19.94 -23.44
C THR A 154 4.78 19.19 -23.28
N GLU A 155 5.63 19.62 -22.35
CA GLU A 155 6.92 19.03 -22.06
C GLU A 155 7.14 19.01 -20.54
N TRP A 156 7.87 18.01 -20.08
CA TRP A 156 8.35 17.94 -18.70
C TRP A 156 9.86 18.11 -18.65
N HIS A 157 10.33 18.97 -17.77
CA HIS A 157 11.74 19.21 -17.49
C HIS A 157 12.05 18.91 -16.03
N ASP A 158 13.16 18.24 -15.75
CA ASP A 158 13.59 17.94 -14.39
C ASP A 158 14.09 19.22 -13.70
N PRO A 159 13.41 19.71 -12.65
CA PRO A 159 13.80 20.94 -11.98
C PRO A 159 15.21 20.88 -11.35
N ARG A 160 15.73 19.68 -11.11
CA ARG A 160 17.08 19.49 -10.57
C ARG A 160 18.16 19.84 -11.58
N GLU A 161 17.88 19.79 -12.88
CA GLU A 161 18.80 20.24 -13.94
C GLU A 161 19.00 21.76 -13.89
N ASP A 162 18.00 22.50 -13.40
CA ASP A 162 18.10 23.94 -13.15
C ASP A 162 18.61 24.27 -11.73
N GLY A 163 18.99 23.27 -10.95
CA GLY A 163 19.47 23.46 -9.58
C GLY A 163 18.39 23.86 -8.57
N VAL A 164 17.10 23.67 -8.90
CA VAL A 164 15.98 24.01 -8.03
C VAL A 164 15.35 22.77 -7.41
N LEU A 165 14.64 22.95 -6.28
CA LEU A 165 14.04 21.84 -5.55
C LEU A 165 12.88 21.21 -6.32
N PRO A 166 12.77 19.86 -6.36
CA PRO A 166 11.57 19.18 -6.84
C PRO A 166 10.41 19.35 -5.84
N ASP A 167 9.18 19.21 -6.33
CA ASP A 167 8.00 19.20 -5.48
C ASP A 167 7.86 17.84 -4.78
N VAL A 168 8.17 17.81 -3.49
CA VAL A 168 8.05 16.58 -2.66
C VAL A 168 6.60 16.28 -2.25
N TYR A 169 5.69 17.23 -2.47
CA TYR A 169 4.26 17.09 -2.17
C TYR A 169 3.39 16.87 -3.40
N ILE A 170 4.03 16.59 -4.54
CA ILE A 170 3.36 16.37 -5.83
C ILE A 170 2.34 15.21 -5.73
N ALA A 171 1.15 15.41 -6.29
CA ALA A 171 0.15 14.35 -6.38
C ALA A 171 0.56 13.26 -7.40
N MET A 172 0.21 12.00 -7.12
CA MET A 172 0.59 10.87 -7.98
C MET A 172 0.00 10.95 -9.40
N GLY A 173 -1.20 11.54 -9.57
CA GLY A 173 -1.74 11.83 -10.90
C GLY A 173 -0.81 12.72 -11.70
N GLN A 174 -0.30 13.81 -11.10
CA GLN A 174 0.64 14.70 -11.78
C GLN A 174 1.99 14.03 -12.09
N THR A 175 2.47 13.11 -11.22
CA THR A 175 3.68 12.34 -11.56
C THR A 175 3.46 11.41 -12.74
N ALA A 176 2.27 10.83 -12.88
CA ALA A 176 1.90 10.02 -14.04
C ALA A 176 1.89 10.86 -15.31
N GLU A 177 1.28 12.06 -15.29
CA GLU A 177 1.33 12.99 -16.41
C GLU A 177 2.77 13.41 -16.79
N ASN A 178 3.62 13.65 -15.78
CA ASN A 178 5.04 13.95 -16.04
C ASN A 178 5.76 12.79 -16.74
N VAL A 179 5.44 11.52 -16.38
CA VAL A 179 5.99 10.35 -17.08
C VAL A 179 5.51 10.32 -18.52
N VAL A 180 4.23 10.61 -18.78
CA VAL A 180 3.67 10.71 -20.15
C VAL A 180 4.43 11.75 -20.97
N LEU A 181 4.60 12.97 -20.45
CA LEU A 181 5.33 14.05 -21.11
C LEU A 181 6.80 13.69 -21.39
N HIS A 182 7.47 13.03 -20.42
CA HIS A 182 8.88 12.65 -20.55
C HIS A 182 9.10 11.50 -21.54
N THR A 183 8.17 10.54 -21.63
CA THR A 183 8.35 9.31 -22.40
C THR A 183 7.59 9.32 -23.73
N GLY A 184 6.62 10.22 -23.92
CA GLY A 184 5.79 10.27 -25.11
C GLY A 184 4.79 9.12 -25.22
N ILE A 185 4.43 8.44 -24.13
CA ILE A 185 3.43 7.36 -24.14
C ILE A 185 2.07 7.93 -24.54
N SER A 186 1.45 7.33 -25.56
CA SER A 186 0.14 7.78 -26.05
C SER A 186 -0.98 7.42 -25.06
N ARG A 187 -2.09 8.17 -25.10
CA ARG A 187 -3.31 7.83 -24.37
C ARG A 187 -3.84 6.46 -24.80
N GLU A 188 -3.75 6.13 -26.07
CA GLU A 188 -4.17 4.84 -26.61
C GLU A 188 -3.40 3.68 -25.99
N ASP A 189 -2.06 3.78 -25.86
CA ASP A 189 -1.23 2.77 -25.20
C ASP A 189 -1.61 2.59 -23.74
N GLN A 190 -1.88 3.69 -23.02
CA GLN A 190 -2.33 3.65 -21.62
C GLN A 190 -3.67 2.93 -21.48
N ASP A 191 -4.63 3.23 -22.36
CA ASP A 191 -5.96 2.61 -22.37
C ASP A 191 -5.86 1.11 -22.68
N HIS A 192 -5.08 0.71 -23.66
CA HIS A 192 -4.82 -0.71 -23.98
C HIS A 192 -4.16 -1.44 -22.81
N TRP A 193 -3.22 -0.80 -22.11
CA TRP A 193 -2.61 -1.36 -20.93
C TRP A 193 -3.62 -1.54 -19.78
N GLY A 194 -4.49 -0.56 -19.57
CA GLY A 194 -5.59 -0.62 -18.61
C GLY A 194 -6.55 -1.77 -18.88
N VAL A 195 -6.97 -1.95 -20.13
CA VAL A 195 -7.81 -3.09 -20.57
C VAL A 195 -7.11 -4.41 -20.30
N ARG A 196 -5.85 -4.55 -20.73
CA ARG A 196 -5.05 -5.76 -20.50
C ARG A 196 -4.95 -6.11 -19.00
N SER A 197 -4.73 -5.11 -18.14
CA SER A 197 -4.62 -5.28 -16.69
C SER A 197 -5.93 -5.84 -16.10
N GLN A 198 -7.07 -5.25 -16.45
CA GLN A 198 -8.37 -5.70 -15.96
C GLN A 198 -8.71 -7.11 -16.46
N ASN A 199 -8.48 -7.41 -17.73
CA ASN A 199 -8.78 -8.73 -18.32
C ASN A 199 -7.92 -9.82 -17.70
N LYS A 200 -6.63 -9.55 -17.42
CA LYS A 200 -5.76 -10.51 -16.71
C LYS A 200 -6.19 -10.74 -15.26
N ALA A 201 -6.67 -9.71 -14.57
CA ALA A 201 -7.24 -9.88 -13.24
C ALA A 201 -8.51 -10.76 -13.29
N GLU A 202 -9.40 -10.54 -14.27
CA GLU A 202 -10.60 -11.35 -14.49
C GLU A 202 -10.25 -12.81 -14.79
N GLU A 203 -9.28 -13.07 -15.68
CA GLU A 203 -8.78 -14.41 -15.98
C GLU A 203 -8.26 -15.10 -14.71
N ALA A 204 -7.47 -14.40 -13.88
CA ALA A 204 -6.92 -14.93 -12.64
C ALA A 204 -8.02 -15.26 -11.61
N ILE A 205 -9.04 -14.40 -11.49
CA ILE A 205 -10.21 -14.64 -10.63
C ILE A 205 -10.95 -15.89 -11.10
N ASN A 206 -11.27 -15.98 -12.39
CA ASN A 206 -12.00 -17.11 -12.96
C ASN A 206 -11.24 -18.44 -12.85
N ALA A 207 -9.91 -18.38 -12.84
CA ALA A 207 -9.03 -19.54 -12.60
C ALA A 207 -8.86 -19.90 -11.12
N GLY A 208 -9.48 -19.16 -10.17
CA GLY A 208 -9.34 -19.37 -8.74
C GLY A 208 -7.94 -19.04 -8.20
N PHE A 209 -7.15 -18.25 -8.94
CA PHE A 209 -5.77 -17.93 -8.54
C PHE A 209 -5.70 -17.22 -7.19
N PHE A 210 -6.57 -16.24 -6.96
CA PHE A 210 -6.56 -15.44 -5.75
C PHE A 210 -7.18 -16.13 -4.53
N GLU A 211 -7.94 -17.20 -4.72
CA GLU A 211 -8.50 -17.99 -3.60
C GLU A 211 -7.41 -18.64 -2.73
N ARG A 212 -6.20 -18.81 -3.28
CA ARG A 212 -5.06 -19.39 -2.56
C ARG A 212 -4.37 -18.42 -1.61
N GLU A 213 -4.56 -17.12 -1.79
CA GLU A 213 -3.85 -16.07 -1.03
C GLU A 213 -4.78 -15.20 -0.20
N ILE A 214 -6.04 -15.02 -0.63
CA ILE A 214 -7.02 -14.22 0.09
C ILE A 214 -7.46 -14.95 1.36
N VAL A 215 -7.30 -14.26 2.48
CA VAL A 215 -7.88 -14.64 3.76
C VAL A 215 -9.12 -13.78 3.98
N PRO A 216 -10.30 -14.37 4.22
CA PRO A 216 -11.50 -13.61 4.52
C PRO A 216 -11.31 -12.70 5.73
N VAL A 217 -11.85 -11.49 5.65
CA VAL A 217 -11.85 -10.49 6.72
C VAL A 217 -13.22 -10.41 7.35
N THR A 218 -13.27 -10.47 8.67
CA THR A 218 -14.50 -10.26 9.44
C THR A 218 -14.56 -8.80 9.88
N LEU A 219 -15.62 -8.10 9.49
CA LEU A 219 -15.90 -6.72 9.90
C LEU A 219 -16.46 -6.67 11.33
N PRO A 220 -16.45 -5.50 11.98
CA PRO A 220 -16.99 -5.34 13.34
C PRO A 220 -18.47 -5.73 13.51
N ASP A 221 -19.25 -5.68 12.44
CA ASP A 221 -20.67 -6.09 12.42
C ASP A 221 -20.88 -7.60 12.17
N GLY A 222 -19.79 -8.37 12.03
CA GLY A 222 -19.80 -9.79 11.72
C GLY A 222 -19.88 -10.14 10.24
N THR A 223 -19.95 -9.15 9.35
CA THR A 223 -19.93 -9.39 7.90
C THR A 223 -18.56 -9.94 7.47
N VAL A 224 -18.57 -10.98 6.64
CA VAL A 224 -17.34 -11.58 6.11
C VAL A 224 -17.10 -11.13 4.67
N VAL A 225 -15.95 -10.53 4.42
CA VAL A 225 -15.49 -10.09 3.10
C VAL A 225 -14.40 -11.03 2.61
N SER A 226 -14.59 -11.63 1.43
CA SER A 226 -13.69 -12.66 0.87
C SER A 226 -13.25 -12.40 -0.57
N LYS A 227 -13.63 -11.26 -1.17
CA LYS A 227 -13.35 -10.94 -2.57
C LYS A 227 -12.83 -9.52 -2.73
N ASP A 228 -11.94 -9.34 -3.70
CA ASP A 228 -11.45 -8.02 -4.12
C ASP A 228 -12.56 -7.19 -4.79
N ASP A 229 -12.64 -5.90 -4.48
CA ASP A 229 -13.62 -4.97 -5.06
C ASP A 229 -13.16 -4.33 -6.37
N GLY A 230 -11.86 -4.37 -6.65
CA GLY A 230 -11.23 -3.55 -7.70
C GLY A 230 -11.48 -4.02 -9.12
N PRO A 231 -11.42 -5.32 -9.41
CA PRO A 231 -11.54 -5.83 -10.76
C PRO A 231 -12.90 -5.54 -11.39
N ARG A 232 -12.89 -5.12 -12.67
CA ARG A 232 -14.08 -4.77 -13.45
C ARG A 232 -14.21 -5.73 -14.64
N ALA A 233 -15.03 -6.75 -14.47
CA ALA A 233 -15.29 -7.74 -15.50
C ALA A 233 -15.80 -7.10 -16.81
N GLY A 234 -15.39 -7.66 -17.95
CA GLY A 234 -15.82 -7.20 -19.26
C GLY A 234 -15.33 -5.79 -19.62
N THR A 235 -14.16 -5.40 -19.15
CA THR A 235 -13.52 -4.14 -19.52
C THR A 235 -13.04 -4.20 -20.99
N THR A 236 -13.41 -3.20 -21.79
CA THR A 236 -13.03 -3.08 -23.21
C THR A 236 -12.41 -1.72 -23.51
N TYR A 237 -11.65 -1.63 -24.62
CA TYR A 237 -11.04 -0.38 -25.06
C TYR A 237 -12.08 0.69 -25.35
N GLU A 238 -13.20 0.34 -25.99
CA GLU A 238 -14.28 1.28 -26.34
C GLU A 238 -14.89 1.96 -25.11
N LYS A 239 -14.90 1.28 -23.96
CA LYS A 239 -15.37 1.85 -22.70
C LYS A 239 -14.32 2.73 -22.03
N ILE A 240 -13.05 2.29 -22.03
CA ILE A 240 -11.97 3.02 -21.35
C ILE A 240 -11.61 4.29 -22.11
N SER A 241 -11.56 4.27 -23.44
CA SER A 241 -11.22 5.42 -24.28
C SER A 241 -12.16 6.62 -24.13
N GLN A 242 -13.34 6.41 -23.55
CA GLN A 242 -14.31 7.47 -23.27
C GLN A 242 -14.12 8.14 -21.90
N LEU A 243 -13.24 7.62 -21.07
CA LEU A 243 -12.95 8.22 -19.77
C LEU A 243 -12.16 9.52 -19.96
N GLN A 244 -12.49 10.51 -19.15
CA GLN A 244 -11.71 11.75 -19.10
C GLN A 244 -10.31 11.45 -18.54
N PRO A 245 -9.26 12.07 -19.10
CA PRO A 245 -7.91 11.97 -18.57
C PRO A 245 -7.78 12.59 -17.17
#